data_37dead92c584da1fddee661ebdf72afb
#
_entry.id   37dead92c584da1fddee661ebdf72afb
#
_cell.length_a   1.000
_cell.length_b   1.000
_cell.length_c   1.000
_cell.angle_alpha   90.00
_cell.angle_beta   90.00
_cell.angle_gamma   90.00
#
_symmetry.space_group_name_H-M   'P 1'
#
loop_
_entity.id
_entity.type
_entity.pdbx_description
1 polymer ?
#
loop_
_entity_poly.entity_id
_entity_poly.type
_entity_poly.pdbx_seq_one_letter_code
_entity_poly.pdbx_strand_id
1 'polypeptide(L)'
;FDALIFVTPEYNFSIPGALKNAIDFLQPGAVANKGVGVVGYSYSVGIRAVSHLQQILQGMGATVVASNVFLSLNTDFAEGAFSPAAFHDAEVPAMVRDVVAHSDALASLR
;
A
#
# COMPACT_ATOMS: atom_id res chain seq x y z
N PHE A 1 -15.68 -4.23 3.27
CA PHE A 1 -14.91 -2.98 3.25
C PHE A 1 -14.91 -2.36 1.84
N ASP A 2 -14.78 -1.03 1.76
CA ASP A 2 -14.85 -0.29 0.49
C ASP A 2 -13.49 0.19 0.00
N ALA A 3 -12.49 0.23 0.87
CA ALA A 3 -11.14 0.71 0.59
C ALA A 3 -10.13 -0.04 1.46
N LEU A 4 -8.86 -0.07 1.02
CA LEU A 4 -7.80 -0.75 1.75
C LEU A 4 -6.51 0.06 1.73
N ILE A 5 -5.73 -0.12 2.79
CA ILE A 5 -4.33 0.29 2.80
C ILE A 5 -3.49 -0.93 3.19
N PHE A 6 -2.54 -1.27 2.33
CA PHE A 6 -1.56 -2.30 2.61
C PHE A 6 -0.31 -1.67 3.19
N VAL A 7 0.21 -2.25 4.26
CA VAL A 7 1.49 -1.87 4.84
C VAL A 7 2.42 -3.07 4.73
N THR A 8 3.55 -2.91 4.05
CA THR A 8 4.44 -4.03 3.77
C THR A 8 5.92 -3.67 3.89
N PRO A 9 6.73 -4.54 4.53
CA PRO A 9 8.17 -4.48 4.34
C PRO A 9 8.55 -4.95 2.93
N GLU A 10 9.81 -4.72 2.57
CA GLU A 10 10.40 -5.35 1.40
C GLU A 10 11.31 -6.49 1.85
N TYR A 11 11.02 -7.69 1.41
CA TYR A 11 11.82 -8.90 1.67
C TYR A 11 12.35 -9.43 0.34
N ASN A 12 13.69 -9.48 0.21
CA ASN A 12 14.34 -10.01 -0.98
C ASN A 12 13.79 -9.41 -2.28
N PHE A 13 13.73 -8.08 -2.34
CA PHE A 13 13.32 -7.31 -3.53
C PHE A 13 11.82 -7.36 -3.84
N SER A 14 10.98 -7.92 -3.00
CA SER A 14 9.54 -8.03 -3.24
C SER A 14 8.74 -7.96 -1.93
N ILE A 15 7.46 -8.29 -2.01
CA ILE A 15 6.62 -8.44 -0.83
C ILE A 15 6.97 -9.72 -0.06
N PRO A 16 6.70 -9.78 1.25
CA PRO A 16 6.86 -11.03 2.00
C PRO A 16 6.00 -12.15 1.43
N GLY A 17 6.52 -13.37 1.45
CA GLY A 17 5.76 -14.55 1.03
C GLY A 17 4.46 -14.73 1.80
N ALA A 18 4.46 -14.39 3.09
CA ALA A 18 3.25 -14.44 3.92
C ALA A 18 2.16 -13.47 3.42
N LEU A 19 2.52 -12.27 2.96
CA LEU A 19 1.56 -11.32 2.38
C LEU A 19 1.00 -11.86 1.07
N LYS A 20 1.86 -12.36 0.18
CA LYS A 20 1.40 -12.94 -1.09
C LYS A 20 0.46 -14.12 -0.84
N ASN A 21 0.80 -15.00 0.11
CA ASN A 21 -0.06 -16.10 0.51
C ASN A 21 -1.43 -15.61 1.01
N ALA A 22 -1.46 -14.57 1.84
CA ALA A 22 -2.72 -14.00 2.32
C ALA A 22 -3.57 -13.43 1.17
N ILE A 23 -2.94 -12.75 0.21
CA ILE A 23 -3.61 -12.21 -0.98
C ILE A 23 -4.20 -13.35 -1.82
N ASP A 24 -3.48 -14.46 -1.98
CA ASP A 24 -3.92 -15.60 -2.77
C ASP A 24 -5.13 -16.34 -2.16
N PHE A 25 -5.41 -16.13 -0.87
CA PHE A 25 -6.61 -16.64 -0.19
C PHE A 25 -7.82 -15.69 -0.30
N LEU A 26 -7.66 -14.49 -0.86
CA LEU A 26 -8.79 -13.59 -1.03
C LEU A 26 -9.78 -14.17 -2.07
N GLN A 27 -11.05 -13.99 -1.80
CA GLN A 27 -12.10 -14.38 -2.75
C GLN A 27 -11.96 -13.56 -4.04
N PRO A 28 -12.25 -14.14 -5.20
CA PRO A 28 -12.33 -13.40 -6.46
C PRO A 28 -13.20 -12.15 -6.31
N GLY A 29 -12.68 -11.00 -6.75
CA GLY A 29 -13.39 -9.73 -6.65
C GLY A 29 -13.27 -9.00 -5.31
N ALA A 30 -12.59 -9.58 -4.32
CA ALA A 30 -12.47 -8.97 -2.98
C ALA A 30 -11.93 -7.54 -2.99
N VAL A 31 -11.03 -7.22 -3.91
CA VAL A 31 -10.42 -5.88 -4.05
C VAL A 31 -10.86 -5.16 -5.34
N ALA A 32 -11.65 -5.80 -6.18
CA ALA A 32 -12.06 -5.24 -7.47
C ALA A 32 -12.89 -3.96 -7.28
N ASN A 33 -12.60 -2.95 -8.11
CA ASN A 33 -13.26 -1.64 -8.07
C ASN A 33 -13.19 -0.94 -6.72
N LYS A 34 -12.08 -1.15 -6.00
CA LYS A 34 -11.79 -0.46 -4.74
C LYS A 34 -10.52 0.36 -4.85
N GLY A 35 -10.50 1.52 -4.21
CA GLY A 35 -9.30 2.33 -4.05
C GLY A 35 -8.36 1.67 -3.04
N VAL A 36 -7.09 1.58 -3.40
CA VAL A 36 -6.07 0.96 -2.55
C VAL A 36 -4.85 1.85 -2.44
N GLY A 37 -4.37 2.08 -1.22
CA GLY A 37 -3.10 2.71 -0.92
C GLY A 37 -2.07 1.68 -0.47
N VAL A 38 -0.80 1.99 -0.66
CA VAL A 38 0.29 1.12 -0.20
C VAL A 38 1.33 1.93 0.58
N VAL A 39 1.71 1.42 1.73
CA VAL A 39 2.83 1.91 2.53
C VAL A 39 3.93 0.86 2.48
N GLY A 40 5.07 1.20 1.93
CA GLY A 40 6.26 0.35 1.91
C GLY A 40 7.30 0.84 2.90
N TYR A 41 8.07 -0.08 3.47
CA TYR A 41 9.21 0.28 4.32
C TYR A 41 10.36 -0.72 4.17
N SER A 42 11.56 -0.19 4.09
CA SER A 42 12.81 -0.94 4.08
C SER A 42 14.00 0.03 4.12
N TYR A 43 15.23 -0.48 4.03
CA TYR A 43 16.41 0.37 3.80
C TYR A 43 16.38 1.06 2.44
N SER A 44 15.70 0.49 1.46
CA SER A 44 15.44 1.08 0.14
C SER A 44 14.00 1.56 0.00
N VAL A 45 13.40 2.01 1.08
CA VAL A 45 12.04 2.58 1.23
C VAL A 45 10.91 1.65 0.78
N GLY A 46 11.17 0.38 0.53
CA GLY A 46 10.14 -0.59 0.12
C GLY A 46 9.64 -0.42 -1.31
N ILE A 47 10.36 0.31 -2.15
CA ILE A 47 9.86 0.70 -3.48
C ILE A 47 9.59 -0.50 -4.40
N ARG A 48 10.41 -1.54 -4.32
CA ARG A 48 10.23 -2.74 -5.16
C ARG A 48 9.05 -3.57 -4.68
N ALA A 49 8.88 -3.72 -3.37
CA ALA A 49 7.71 -4.39 -2.79
C ALA A 49 6.42 -3.67 -3.18
N VAL A 50 6.38 -2.34 -3.07
CA VAL A 50 5.22 -1.54 -3.47
C VAL A 50 4.94 -1.71 -4.95
N SER A 51 5.96 -1.64 -5.81
CA SER A 51 5.82 -1.81 -7.25
C SER A 51 5.24 -3.18 -7.64
N HIS A 52 5.74 -4.26 -7.02
CA HIS A 52 5.21 -5.60 -7.25
C HIS A 52 3.78 -5.76 -6.73
N LEU A 53 3.49 -5.22 -5.55
CA LEU A 53 2.15 -5.27 -4.97
C LEU A 53 1.12 -4.50 -5.82
N GLN A 54 1.51 -3.36 -6.38
CA GLN A 54 0.66 -2.61 -7.32
C GLN A 54 0.26 -3.46 -8.51
N GLN A 55 1.20 -4.17 -9.11
CA GLN A 55 0.91 -5.04 -10.26
C GLN A 55 -0.05 -6.17 -9.87
N ILE A 56 0.16 -6.80 -8.73
CA ILE A 56 -0.71 -7.86 -8.21
C ILE A 56 -2.13 -7.32 -8.02
N LEU A 57 -2.28 -6.20 -7.31
CA LEU A 57 -3.58 -5.63 -6.98
C LEU A 57 -4.32 -5.13 -8.22
N GLN A 58 -3.61 -4.52 -9.18
CA GLN A 58 -4.18 -4.12 -10.46
C GLN A 58 -4.67 -5.33 -11.26
N GLY A 59 -3.91 -6.42 -11.25
CA GLY A 59 -4.33 -7.70 -11.86
C GLY A 59 -5.60 -8.28 -11.23
N MET A 60 -5.86 -7.94 -9.97
CA MET A 60 -7.08 -8.32 -9.24
C MET A 60 -8.22 -7.31 -9.39
N GLY A 61 -8.04 -6.25 -10.20
CA GLY A 61 -9.06 -5.24 -10.46
C GLY A 61 -9.13 -4.08 -9.47
N ALA A 62 -8.15 -3.95 -8.58
CA ALA A 62 -8.06 -2.80 -7.68
C ALA A 62 -7.55 -1.56 -8.42
N THR A 63 -7.91 -0.38 -7.91
CA THR A 63 -7.32 0.89 -8.33
C THR A 63 -6.34 1.36 -7.28
N VAL A 64 -5.05 1.15 -7.55
CA VAL A 64 -3.99 1.60 -6.63
C VAL A 64 -3.72 3.08 -6.87
N VAL A 65 -3.83 3.89 -5.81
CA VAL A 65 -3.58 5.33 -5.90
C VAL A 65 -2.09 5.64 -6.12
N ALA A 66 -1.79 6.78 -6.73
CA ALA A 66 -0.41 7.20 -6.96
C ALA A 66 0.30 7.68 -5.69
N SER A 67 -0.47 8.18 -4.72
CA SER A 67 0.03 8.75 -3.46
C SER A 67 0.40 7.68 -2.42
N ASN A 68 1.29 6.75 -2.79
CA ASN A 68 1.81 5.77 -1.85
C ASN A 68 2.83 6.40 -0.90
N VAL A 69 3.04 5.78 0.26
CA VAL A 69 4.00 6.23 1.26
C VAL A 69 5.17 5.28 1.33
N PHE A 70 6.38 5.85 1.35
CA PHE A 70 7.63 5.09 1.39
C PHE A 70 8.43 5.49 2.61
N LEU A 71 8.67 4.55 3.52
CA LEU A 71 9.36 4.79 4.78
C LEU A 71 10.76 4.15 4.76
N SER A 72 11.75 4.91 5.22
CA SER A 72 13.13 4.45 5.29
C SER A 72 13.48 3.92 6.68
N LEU A 73 14.03 2.72 6.76
CA LEU A 73 14.61 2.21 8.01
C LEU A 73 15.82 3.03 8.46
N ASN A 74 16.42 3.84 7.56
CA ASN A 74 17.54 4.71 7.91
C ASN A 74 17.10 6.02 8.59
N THR A 75 15.96 6.60 8.17
CA THR A 75 15.59 7.96 8.54
C THR A 75 14.24 8.08 9.26
N ASP A 76 13.39 7.07 9.18
CA ASP A 76 12.04 7.11 9.78
C ASP A 76 11.94 6.28 11.08
N PHE A 77 13.06 5.74 11.52
CA PHE A 77 13.18 5.00 12.77
C PHE A 77 14.39 5.50 13.54
N ALA A 78 14.27 5.60 14.86
CA ALA A 78 15.34 6.00 15.75
C ALA A 78 15.35 5.08 16.98
N GLU A 79 16.50 4.50 17.28
CA GLU A 79 16.65 3.60 18.45
C GLU A 79 15.59 2.48 18.50
N GLY A 80 15.26 1.90 17.34
CA GLY A 80 14.27 0.84 17.23
C GLY A 80 12.81 1.29 17.31
N ALA A 81 12.54 2.60 17.39
CA ALA A 81 11.20 3.15 17.43
C ALA A 81 10.85 3.91 16.14
N PHE A 82 9.60 3.86 15.75
CA PHE A 82 9.08 4.63 14.61
C PHE A 82 9.12 6.12 14.93
N SER A 83 9.88 6.87 14.14
CA SER A 83 10.08 8.31 14.27
C SER A 83 10.14 8.93 12.87
N PRO A 84 9.00 9.08 12.21
CA PRO A 84 8.96 9.47 10.80
C PRO A 84 9.44 10.90 10.57
N ALA A 85 10.09 11.10 9.41
CA ALA A 85 10.44 12.45 8.97
C ALA A 85 9.17 13.30 8.78
N ALA A 86 9.28 14.60 9.05
CA ALA A 86 8.12 15.49 9.09
C ALA A 86 7.34 15.58 7.77
N PHE A 87 7.98 15.35 6.62
CA PHE A 87 7.28 15.41 5.33
C PHE A 87 6.25 14.28 5.17
N HIS A 88 6.34 13.18 5.90
CA HIS A 88 5.34 12.13 5.90
C HIS A 88 4.01 12.57 6.52
N ASP A 89 3.99 13.63 7.32
CA ASP A 89 2.77 14.15 7.95
C ASP A 89 1.72 14.58 6.91
N ALA A 90 2.15 15.05 5.73
CA ALA A 90 1.26 15.44 4.64
C ALA A 90 0.93 14.25 3.71
N GLU A 91 1.82 13.29 3.59
CA GLU A 91 1.67 12.16 2.65
C GLU A 91 0.56 11.20 3.06
N VAL A 92 0.49 10.83 4.33
CA VAL A 92 -0.51 9.87 4.82
C VAL A 92 -1.93 10.40 4.64
N PRO A 93 -2.27 11.63 5.06
CA PRO A 93 -3.59 12.20 4.78
C PRO A 93 -3.91 12.29 3.29
N ALA A 94 -2.93 12.61 2.44
CA ALA A 94 -3.11 12.66 1.00
C ALA A 94 -3.48 11.28 0.43
N MET A 95 -2.74 10.24 0.82
CA MET A 95 -3.05 8.86 0.42
C MET A 95 -4.46 8.44 0.86
N VAL A 96 -4.85 8.73 2.10
CA VAL A 96 -6.18 8.38 2.61
C VAL A 96 -7.28 9.08 1.80
N ARG A 97 -7.12 10.39 1.53
CA ARG A 97 -8.08 11.14 0.68
C ARG A 97 -8.23 10.50 -0.69
N ASP A 98 -7.11 10.17 -1.33
CA ASP A 98 -7.12 9.58 -2.67
C ASP A 98 -7.77 8.20 -2.68
N VAL A 99 -7.45 7.37 -1.69
CA VAL A 99 -8.06 6.03 -1.54
C VAL A 99 -9.58 6.12 -1.39
N VAL A 100 -10.06 7.03 -0.54
CA VAL A 100 -11.49 7.25 -0.34
C VAL A 100 -12.15 7.78 -1.61
N ALA A 101 -11.55 8.79 -2.25
CA ALA A 101 -12.09 9.39 -3.48
C ALA A 101 -12.20 8.37 -4.62
N HIS A 102 -11.18 7.53 -4.81
CA HIS A 102 -11.22 6.48 -5.83
C HIS A 102 -12.28 5.41 -5.50
N SER A 103 -12.36 5.00 -4.24
CA SER A 103 -13.36 4.02 -3.82
C SER A 103 -14.78 4.53 -4.01
N ASP A 104 -15.05 5.79 -3.68
CA ASP A 104 -16.35 6.42 -3.86
C ASP A 104 -16.70 6.53 -5.36
N ALA A 105 -15.75 6.95 -6.19
CA ALA A 105 -15.95 7.05 -7.63
C ALA A 105 -16.26 5.69 -8.28
N LEU A 106 -15.73 4.61 -7.75
CA LEU A 106 -15.92 3.26 -8.27
C LEU A 106 -17.09 2.51 -7.62
N ALA A 107 -17.79 3.12 -6.68
CA ALA A 107 -18.84 2.46 -5.91
C ALA A 107 -19.94 1.86 -6.79
N SER A 108 -20.30 2.51 -7.89
CA SER A 108 -21.33 2.02 -8.81
C SER A 108 -20.93 0.76 -9.59
N LEU A 109 -19.65 0.39 -9.55
CA LEU A 109 -19.13 -0.80 -10.23
C LEU A 109 -19.04 -2.03 -9.29
N ARG A 110 -19.33 -1.84 -8.02
CA ARG A 110 -19.29 -2.92 -7.03
C ARG A 110 -20.65 -3.51 -6.73
#